data_cfa364387eaafaf6fdc0d483c132679f
#
_entry.id   cfa364387eaafaf6fdc0d483c132679f
#
_cell.length_a   1.000
_cell.length_b   1.000
_cell.length_c   1.000
_cell.angle_alpha   90.00
_cell.angle_beta   90.00
_cell.angle_gamma   90.00
#
_symmetry.space_group_name_H-M   'P 1'
#
loop_
_entity.id
_entity.type
_entity.pdbx_description
1 polymer ?
#
loop_
_entity_poly.entity_id
_entity_poly.type
_entity_poly.pdbx_seq_one_letter_code
_entity_poly.pdbx_strand_id
1 'polypeptide(L)'
;MRKFIPIMFGVMLGRSDGSASGIVRRSNIGLFALKKDGRINLRNILMLGSKPRYFAIAMLLGVVMVLPIAHLAWAQDKKPNIIVIMGDDVGWFNIGAYHRGIMSGKTPSLDKLASQGMMFTDYYAEASCTAGRANFITGELPLRTGLTTVGQAGADVGLPAQAVTLATILKAQGYETAQFGKNHLGDLNKYLPCVHGFDEYFGYLYHLDAMSDPYWFDYPQDWIDKTGPRNLTHCWASDTDDTSVMPRWGKVGKQKIKDEGPLAPFPNMKDLQNWQEGRQAKYDMETFDDVLVQNTDRFMDKAKSDGKPFFIWHNTTRMHVFTYLPPKYQAMMNAQNNYNVEEAGMAQMDDSVGALLKHLDDIGEADNTIVIFTTDNGAEVFTWPDGGMTPFKATKGTTFEGGFRVPCIVRWPGHIQPGRVENGIFSGLDWLPTLSAAAGNVHITDQLLKGVTIGDREYKNHLDGYNQIDMINGKGESKRHEIFYFGGPHLGAVRIDDFKYQFIQQPYGWPGEKVTTDMPTIVNLRQDPFERTPDLRGESLNNMGGGYMNDFMAREFWRFVMVQKYVQKLAMSAIDYPPMQAPATFNLQAVKAQVEEMMKQHEGQ
;
A
#
# COMPACT_ATOMS: atom_id res chain seq x y z
N MET A 1 -41.66 0.29 47.21
CA MET A 1 -41.49 -0.51 48.48
C MET A 1 -40.33 -1.47 48.29
N ARG A 2 -39.33 -1.38 49.23
CA ARG A 2 -38.32 -2.41 49.62
C ARG A 2 -37.33 -2.87 48.53
N LYS A 3 -36.01 -2.93 48.72
CA LYS A 3 -35.08 -2.55 49.82
C LYS A 3 -33.67 -2.51 49.21
N PHE A 4 -32.90 -1.51 49.60
CA PHE A 4 -31.45 -1.43 49.45
C PHE A 4 -30.74 -2.42 50.39
N ILE A 5 -29.63 -2.99 49.97
CA ILE A 5 -28.55 -3.46 50.87
C ILE A 5 -27.20 -3.14 50.18
N PRO A 6 -26.31 -2.40 50.85
CA PRO A 6 -24.94 -2.16 50.41
C PRO A 6 -23.99 -3.17 51.08
N ILE A 7 -22.94 -3.59 50.39
CA ILE A 7 -21.79 -4.28 51.03
C ILE A 7 -20.54 -3.42 50.89
N MET A 8 -19.96 -3.17 52.03
CA MET A 8 -18.82 -2.31 52.32
C MET A 8 -17.48 -2.90 51.91
N PHE A 9 -16.56 -2.02 51.66
CA PHE A 9 -15.11 -2.11 51.55
C PHE A 9 -14.44 -2.75 52.77
N GLY A 10 -13.34 -3.49 52.54
CA GLY A 10 -12.31 -3.81 53.49
C GLY A 10 -10.93 -3.55 52.91
N VAL A 11 -10.31 -2.48 53.37
CA VAL A 11 -8.90 -2.14 53.17
C VAL A 11 -8.11 -2.82 54.28
N MET A 12 -7.03 -3.53 53.91
CA MET A 12 -5.97 -3.84 54.88
C MET A 12 -4.61 -3.45 54.36
N LEU A 13 -4.04 -2.45 55.02
CA LEU A 13 -2.64 -2.08 55.01
C LEU A 13 -1.84 -3.01 55.90
N GLY A 14 -0.74 -3.55 55.43
CA GLY A 14 0.24 -4.26 56.23
C GLY A 14 1.66 -3.84 55.88
N ARG A 15 2.23 -2.96 56.72
CA ARG A 15 3.68 -2.73 56.80
C ARG A 15 4.33 -3.84 57.61
N SER A 16 5.52 -4.29 57.20
CA SER A 16 6.54 -4.77 58.17
C SER A 16 7.95 -4.59 57.57
N ASP A 17 8.74 -3.87 58.34
CA ASP A 17 10.18 -3.70 58.22
C ASP A 17 10.87 -5.02 58.67
N GLY A 18 12.06 -5.26 58.13
CA GLY A 18 12.90 -6.35 58.62
C GLY A 18 14.23 -6.49 57.88
N SER A 19 15.24 -5.87 58.41
CA SER A 19 16.66 -5.98 58.08
C SER A 19 17.26 -7.36 58.34
N ALA A 20 18.12 -7.84 57.45
CA ALA A 20 19.25 -8.68 57.86
C ALA A 20 20.39 -8.68 56.81
N SER A 21 21.53 -8.37 57.33
CA SER A 21 22.88 -8.37 56.79
C SER A 21 23.37 -9.76 56.37
N GLY A 22 24.27 -9.83 55.38
CA GLY A 22 25.11 -11.01 55.27
C GLY A 22 25.92 -11.20 53.99
N ILE A 23 27.19 -10.77 54.09
CA ILE A 23 28.39 -11.38 53.50
C ILE A 23 28.65 -11.17 52.00
N VAL A 24 29.54 -10.19 51.77
CA VAL A 24 30.36 -9.96 50.59
C VAL A 24 31.44 -11.04 50.46
N ARG A 25 31.51 -11.75 49.33
CA ARG A 25 32.75 -12.36 48.85
C ARG A 25 33.21 -11.65 47.61
N ARG A 26 34.30 -10.92 47.77
CA ARG A 26 35.11 -10.32 46.68
C ARG A 26 35.86 -11.44 45.95
N SER A 27 35.67 -11.52 44.64
CA SER A 27 36.64 -12.13 43.75
C SER A 27 37.24 -11.01 42.86
N ASN A 28 38.51 -10.79 43.06
CA ASN A 28 39.32 -9.86 42.26
C ASN A 28 39.47 -10.41 40.83
N ILE A 29 38.98 -9.69 39.86
CA ILE A 29 39.41 -9.81 38.48
C ILE A 29 40.00 -8.45 38.10
N GLY A 30 41.32 -8.46 37.88
CA GLY A 30 42.11 -7.26 37.53
C GLY A 30 41.67 -6.66 36.21
N LEU A 31 41.36 -5.37 36.26
CA LEU A 31 41.13 -4.54 35.10
C LEU A 31 42.50 -4.18 34.49
N PHE A 32 42.86 -4.72 33.33
CA PHE A 32 43.93 -4.19 32.51
C PHE A 32 43.43 -2.99 31.72
N ALA A 33 43.90 -1.82 32.10
CA ALA A 33 43.70 -0.58 31.37
C ALA A 33 44.46 -0.62 30.03
N LEU A 34 43.76 -0.63 28.93
CA LEU A 34 44.35 -0.41 27.61
C LEU A 34 44.69 1.08 27.42
N LYS A 35 45.96 1.38 27.35
CA LYS A 35 46.48 2.69 26.94
C LYS A 35 46.21 2.94 25.44
N LYS A 36 45.75 4.10 25.16
CA LYS A 36 45.42 4.66 23.84
C LYS A 36 46.75 4.94 23.09
N ASP A 37 47.33 3.97 22.38
CA ASP A 37 48.28 4.19 21.27
C ASP A 37 48.56 2.86 20.58
N GLY A 38 47.88 2.68 19.45
CA GLY A 38 47.84 1.43 18.67
C GLY A 38 49.08 1.16 17.82
N ARG A 39 50.20 0.85 18.47
CA ARG A 39 51.36 0.26 17.76
C ARG A 39 51.86 -0.97 18.50
N ILE A 40 51.56 -2.14 17.96
CA ILE A 40 52.17 -3.41 18.39
C ILE A 40 53.57 -3.45 17.81
N ASN A 41 54.59 -3.43 18.70
CA ASN A 41 56.00 -3.50 18.31
C ASN A 41 56.39 -4.97 18.09
N LEU A 42 56.49 -5.40 16.84
CA LEU A 42 56.77 -6.75 16.39
C LEU A 42 58.18 -7.27 16.73
N ARG A 43 59.04 -6.49 17.43
CA ARG A 43 60.44 -6.88 17.75
C ARG A 43 60.59 -7.84 18.93
N ASN A 44 59.56 -8.08 19.73
CA ASN A 44 59.68 -8.95 20.92
C ASN A 44 59.13 -10.39 20.73
N ILE A 45 58.76 -10.77 19.51
CA ILE A 45 58.24 -12.15 19.23
C ILE A 45 59.35 -13.08 18.70
N LEU A 46 60.54 -12.55 18.42
CA LEU A 46 61.62 -13.33 17.75
C LEU A 46 62.66 -13.95 18.70
N MET A 47 62.44 -13.97 20.03
CA MET A 47 63.35 -14.61 20.99
C MET A 47 62.63 -15.68 21.85
N LEU A 48 62.00 -16.64 21.25
CA LEU A 48 61.64 -17.90 21.92
C LEU A 48 62.09 -19.07 21.06
N GLY A 49 63.08 -19.72 21.63
CA GLY A 49 63.96 -20.71 21.03
C GLY A 49 63.32 -21.88 20.32
N SER A 50 64.05 -22.37 19.39
CA SER A 50 63.96 -23.53 18.56
C SER A 50 63.46 -24.81 19.24
N LYS A 51 62.14 -25.09 19.20
CA LYS A 51 61.58 -26.42 19.33
C LYS A 51 60.45 -26.59 18.30
N PRO A 52 60.51 -27.62 17.43
CA PRO A 52 59.55 -27.75 16.30
C PRO A 52 58.10 -28.02 16.68
N ARG A 53 57.80 -28.25 17.96
CA ARG A 53 56.41 -28.48 18.44
C ARG A 53 55.55 -27.23 18.55
N TYR A 54 56.12 -26.02 18.62
CA TYR A 54 55.36 -24.79 18.75
C TYR A 54 55.02 -24.16 17.39
N PHE A 55 55.72 -24.52 16.35
CA PHE A 55 55.43 -24.02 14.99
C PHE A 55 54.12 -24.64 14.42
N ALA A 56 53.83 -25.90 14.75
CA ALA A 56 52.60 -26.55 14.34
C ALA A 56 51.34 -25.97 15.05
N ILE A 57 51.49 -25.57 16.33
CA ILE A 57 50.38 -24.98 17.12
C ILE A 57 50.12 -23.52 16.68
N ALA A 58 51.16 -22.76 16.33
CA ALA A 58 50.98 -21.39 15.81
C ALA A 58 50.38 -21.38 14.40
N MET A 59 50.65 -22.38 13.55
CA MET A 59 50.02 -22.53 12.25
C MET A 59 48.56 -23.00 12.38
N LEU A 60 48.23 -23.89 13.33
CA LEU A 60 46.89 -24.35 13.59
C LEU A 60 45.99 -23.28 14.18
N LEU A 61 46.52 -22.44 15.07
CA LEU A 61 45.80 -21.27 15.65
C LEU A 61 45.65 -20.15 14.61
N GLY A 62 46.57 -19.97 13.69
CA GLY A 62 46.46 -19.01 12.59
C GLY A 62 45.38 -19.42 11.58
N VAL A 63 45.24 -20.71 11.27
CA VAL A 63 44.24 -21.23 10.35
C VAL A 63 42.84 -21.23 10.99
N VAL A 64 42.71 -21.48 12.30
CA VAL A 64 41.42 -21.47 13.02
C VAL A 64 40.92 -20.04 13.24
N MET A 65 41.78 -19.02 13.30
CA MET A 65 41.37 -17.61 13.43
C MET A 65 41.04 -16.94 12.08
N VAL A 66 41.56 -17.45 10.95
CA VAL A 66 41.30 -16.88 9.62
C VAL A 66 39.99 -17.40 9.01
N LEU A 67 39.55 -18.62 9.35
CA LEU A 67 38.32 -19.20 8.84
C LEU A 67 37.02 -18.46 9.24
N PRO A 68 36.84 -17.99 10.50
CA PRO A 68 35.64 -17.20 10.82
C PRO A 68 35.68 -15.76 10.28
N ILE A 69 36.86 -15.19 10.02
CA ILE A 69 36.99 -13.83 9.47
C ILE A 69 36.70 -13.84 7.96
N ALA A 70 37.04 -14.91 7.24
CA ALA A 70 36.72 -15.04 5.82
C ALA A 70 35.21 -15.23 5.56
N HIS A 71 34.47 -15.80 6.53
CA HIS A 71 33.00 -15.92 6.43
C HIS A 71 32.27 -14.64 6.86
N LEU A 72 32.90 -13.77 7.64
CA LEU A 72 32.34 -12.48 8.03
C LEU A 72 32.58 -11.35 7.00
N ALA A 73 33.47 -11.55 6.04
CA ALA A 73 33.82 -10.51 5.05
C ALA A 73 33.04 -10.63 3.74
N TRP A 74 32.12 -11.59 3.59
CA TRP A 74 31.39 -11.82 2.33
C TRP A 74 29.86 -11.91 2.47
N ALA A 75 29.31 -11.53 3.57
CA ALA A 75 27.88 -11.24 3.61
C ALA A 75 27.68 -9.75 3.24
N GLN A 76 27.86 -9.41 1.99
CA GLN A 76 27.20 -8.26 1.43
C GLN A 76 25.70 -8.57 1.57
N ASP A 77 24.98 -7.83 2.42
CA ASP A 77 23.57 -8.05 2.65
C ASP A 77 22.85 -8.12 1.30
N LYS A 78 22.34 -9.33 0.95
CA LYS A 78 21.60 -9.53 -0.28
C LYS A 78 20.40 -8.61 -0.25
N LYS A 79 20.24 -7.77 -1.27
CA LYS A 79 19.06 -6.91 -1.36
C LYS A 79 17.80 -7.75 -1.25
N PRO A 80 16.80 -7.35 -0.44
CA PRO A 80 15.58 -8.14 -0.30
C PRO A 80 14.77 -8.12 -1.60
N ASN A 81 14.15 -9.23 -1.94
CA ASN A 81 13.05 -9.23 -2.88
C ASN A 81 11.86 -8.51 -2.28
N ILE A 82 10.99 -7.96 -3.11
CA ILE A 82 9.82 -7.20 -2.68
C ILE A 82 8.62 -7.68 -3.48
N ILE A 83 7.59 -8.16 -2.79
CA ILE A 83 6.28 -8.43 -3.38
C ILE A 83 5.21 -7.66 -2.62
N VAL A 84 4.42 -6.87 -3.35
CA VAL A 84 3.26 -6.16 -2.81
C VAL A 84 2.02 -6.78 -3.43
N ILE A 85 1.20 -7.39 -2.60
CA ILE A 85 -0.09 -7.97 -2.96
C ILE A 85 -1.15 -6.95 -2.58
N MET A 86 -1.78 -6.34 -3.59
CA MET A 86 -2.76 -5.30 -3.39
C MET A 86 -4.14 -5.81 -3.79
N GLY A 87 -5.04 -5.88 -2.80
CA GLY A 87 -6.46 -6.07 -3.02
C GLY A 87 -7.11 -4.83 -3.64
N ASP A 88 -8.37 -4.97 -3.96
CA ASP A 88 -9.22 -3.91 -4.51
C ASP A 88 -10.46 -3.80 -3.61
N ASP A 89 -10.69 -2.66 -2.99
CA ASP A 89 -11.83 -2.40 -2.10
C ASP A 89 -11.90 -3.24 -0.79
N VAL A 90 -10.79 -3.85 -0.37
CA VAL A 90 -10.75 -4.74 0.81
C VAL A 90 -10.85 -3.94 2.11
N GLY A 91 -11.81 -4.30 2.95
CA GLY A 91 -11.95 -3.72 4.28
C GLY A 91 -11.29 -4.54 5.40
N TRP A 92 -11.22 -3.96 6.59
CA TRP A 92 -10.70 -4.66 7.76
C TRP A 92 -11.46 -5.94 8.08
N PHE A 93 -12.78 -5.92 7.91
CA PHE A 93 -13.62 -7.07 8.27
C PHE A 93 -13.63 -8.18 7.22
N ASN A 94 -12.93 -7.99 6.11
CA ASN A 94 -12.67 -9.06 5.15
C ASN A 94 -11.55 -10.02 5.60
N ILE A 95 -10.73 -9.65 6.61
CA ILE A 95 -9.53 -10.41 7.00
C ILE A 95 -9.66 -10.94 8.42
N GLY A 96 -9.46 -12.25 8.61
CA GLY A 96 -9.58 -12.94 9.90
C GLY A 96 -8.73 -12.34 11.02
N ALA A 97 -7.47 -12.00 10.71
CA ALA A 97 -6.55 -11.36 11.66
C ALA A 97 -7.06 -10.02 12.21
N TYR A 98 -7.89 -9.29 11.44
CA TYR A 98 -8.49 -8.03 11.85
C TYR A 98 -9.86 -8.19 12.52
N HIS A 99 -10.78 -9.01 11.95
CA HIS A 99 -12.15 -9.13 12.49
C HIS A 99 -12.27 -10.06 13.68
N ARG A 100 -11.30 -10.98 13.90
CA ARG A 100 -11.21 -11.85 15.08
C ARG A 100 -12.48 -12.68 15.37
N GLY A 101 -13.21 -13.10 14.33
CA GLY A 101 -14.43 -13.90 14.44
C GLY A 101 -15.73 -13.10 14.47
N ILE A 102 -15.71 -11.78 14.29
CA ILE A 102 -16.93 -10.96 14.11
C ILE A 102 -17.62 -11.35 12.81
N MET A 103 -16.86 -11.58 11.74
CA MET A 103 -17.34 -12.06 10.43
C MET A 103 -17.17 -13.58 10.31
N SER A 104 -17.96 -14.19 9.43
CA SER A 104 -17.90 -15.63 9.14
C SER A 104 -16.67 -16.01 8.32
N GLY A 105 -16.21 -15.10 7.46
CA GLY A 105 -15.12 -15.28 6.52
C GLY A 105 -13.81 -15.71 7.19
N LYS A 106 -13.03 -16.53 6.50
CA LYS A 106 -11.73 -17.04 6.97
C LYS A 106 -10.67 -16.78 5.93
N THR A 107 -9.55 -16.24 6.37
CA THR A 107 -8.40 -15.92 5.54
C THR A 107 -7.11 -16.51 6.13
N PRO A 108 -6.97 -17.86 6.16
CA PRO A 108 -5.88 -18.52 6.88
C PRO A 108 -4.49 -18.16 6.37
N SER A 109 -4.31 -17.85 5.08
CA SER A 109 -3.03 -17.43 4.50
C SER A 109 -2.64 -16.02 4.97
N LEU A 110 -3.59 -15.08 4.94
CA LEU A 110 -3.40 -13.71 5.46
C LEU A 110 -3.22 -13.72 6.98
N ASP A 111 -3.95 -14.54 7.71
CA ASP A 111 -3.80 -14.70 9.15
C ASP A 111 -2.42 -15.25 9.52
N LYS A 112 -1.92 -16.23 8.73
CA LYS A 112 -0.55 -16.74 8.83
C LYS A 112 0.47 -15.65 8.55
N LEU A 113 0.28 -14.87 7.46
CA LEU A 113 1.17 -13.75 7.11
C LEU A 113 1.23 -12.73 8.26
N ALA A 114 0.10 -12.36 8.86
CA ALA A 114 0.03 -11.47 10.01
C ALA A 114 0.76 -12.02 11.24
N SER A 115 0.62 -13.34 11.50
CA SER A 115 1.31 -14.00 12.62
C SER A 115 2.82 -14.11 12.43
N GLN A 116 3.30 -14.18 11.20
CA GLN A 116 4.73 -14.24 10.82
C GLN A 116 5.36 -12.86 10.65
N GLY A 117 4.56 -11.82 10.57
CA GLY A 117 4.98 -10.45 10.33
C GLY A 117 4.36 -9.47 11.30
N MET A 118 3.95 -8.33 10.78
CA MET A 118 3.35 -7.21 11.50
C MET A 118 2.06 -6.79 10.82
N MET A 119 1.04 -6.44 11.60
CA MET A 119 -0.18 -5.81 11.10
C MET A 119 -0.31 -4.38 11.63
N PHE A 120 -0.79 -3.48 10.77
CA PHE A 120 -1.01 -2.08 11.13
C PHE A 120 -2.45 -1.86 11.57
N THR A 121 -2.65 -0.99 12.58
CA THR A 121 -3.97 -0.48 12.97
C THR A 121 -4.27 0.90 12.44
N ASP A 122 -3.25 1.65 12.06
CA ASP A 122 -3.32 3.03 11.55
C ASP A 122 -2.63 3.16 10.18
N TYR A 123 -3.03 2.29 9.23
CA TYR A 123 -2.57 2.37 7.85
C TYR A 123 -3.64 3.03 6.97
N TYR A 124 -3.18 3.97 6.12
CA TYR A 124 -4.04 4.81 5.29
C TYR A 124 -3.69 4.70 3.81
N ALA A 125 -4.70 4.38 3.02
CA ALA A 125 -4.70 4.48 1.56
C ALA A 125 -5.36 5.80 1.12
N GLU A 126 -6.09 5.79 0.00
CA GLU A 126 -6.83 6.95 -0.51
C GLU A 126 -8.33 6.64 -0.68
N ALA A 127 -9.12 7.65 -1.07
CA ALA A 127 -10.56 7.50 -1.18
C ALA A 127 -11.01 6.59 -2.32
N SER A 128 -10.18 6.36 -3.35
CA SER A 128 -10.56 5.60 -4.55
C SER A 128 -9.36 4.93 -5.22
N CYS A 129 -9.64 3.92 -6.05
CA CYS A 129 -8.64 3.03 -6.65
C CYS A 129 -7.50 3.76 -7.36
N THR A 130 -7.79 4.64 -8.31
CA THR A 130 -6.76 5.36 -9.06
C THR A 130 -5.91 6.24 -8.13
N ALA A 131 -6.54 6.93 -7.18
CA ALA A 131 -5.83 7.76 -6.22
C ALA A 131 -4.92 6.93 -5.31
N GLY A 132 -5.41 5.81 -4.76
CA GLY A 132 -4.63 4.93 -3.88
C GLY A 132 -3.48 4.23 -4.60
N ARG A 133 -3.71 3.79 -5.83
CA ARG A 133 -2.65 3.16 -6.65
C ARG A 133 -1.58 4.18 -7.06
N ALA A 134 -1.97 5.41 -7.41
CA ALA A 134 -1.03 6.49 -7.68
C ALA A 134 -0.22 6.87 -6.43
N ASN A 135 -0.90 7.04 -5.28
CA ASN A 135 -0.30 7.31 -3.98
C ASN A 135 0.79 6.29 -3.63
N PHE A 136 0.45 5.00 -3.71
CA PHE A 136 1.37 3.91 -3.42
C PHE A 136 2.60 3.90 -4.33
N ILE A 137 2.39 3.99 -5.66
CA ILE A 137 3.48 3.78 -6.62
C ILE A 137 4.40 5.00 -6.77
N THR A 138 3.90 6.22 -6.45
CA THR A 138 4.65 7.48 -6.60
C THR A 138 5.14 8.06 -5.28
N GLY A 139 4.55 7.68 -4.15
CA GLY A 139 4.82 8.32 -2.85
C GLY A 139 4.33 9.78 -2.77
N GLU A 140 3.45 10.18 -3.68
CA GLU A 140 2.91 11.53 -3.81
C GLU A 140 1.40 11.57 -3.59
N LEU A 141 0.91 12.64 -2.97
CA LEU A 141 -0.52 12.87 -2.83
C LEU A 141 -1.20 12.95 -4.21
N PRO A 142 -2.46 12.49 -4.35
CA PRO A 142 -3.21 12.55 -5.60
C PRO A 142 -3.30 13.95 -6.20
N LEU A 143 -3.24 14.99 -5.35
CA LEU A 143 -3.17 16.38 -5.74
C LEU A 143 -1.98 16.66 -6.69
N ARG A 144 -0.82 16.03 -6.49
CA ARG A 144 0.39 16.28 -7.30
C ARG A 144 0.34 15.59 -8.65
N THR A 145 -0.12 14.35 -8.66
CA THR A 145 -0.24 13.57 -9.90
C THR A 145 -1.47 13.94 -10.72
N GLY A 146 -2.47 14.62 -10.14
CA GLY A 146 -3.77 14.90 -10.75
C GLY A 146 -4.71 13.68 -10.77
N LEU A 147 -4.28 12.52 -10.27
CA LEU A 147 -5.06 11.28 -10.24
C LEU A 147 -5.93 11.22 -8.98
N THR A 148 -6.90 12.12 -8.88
CA THR A 148 -7.68 12.41 -7.68
C THR A 148 -8.96 11.60 -7.53
N THR A 149 -9.40 10.88 -8.57
CA THR A 149 -10.58 10.02 -8.57
C THR A 149 -10.43 8.88 -9.57
N VAL A 150 -11.44 8.02 -9.67
CA VAL A 150 -11.47 6.84 -10.56
C VAL A 150 -11.25 7.24 -12.01
N GLY A 151 -10.25 6.63 -12.66
CA GLY A 151 -9.97 6.81 -14.07
C GLY A 151 -11.03 6.19 -14.97
N GLN A 152 -11.28 6.79 -16.12
CA GLN A 152 -12.28 6.35 -17.10
C GLN A 152 -11.63 5.81 -18.37
N ALA A 153 -12.29 4.85 -19.01
CA ALA A 153 -11.86 4.30 -20.28
C ALA A 153 -11.75 5.39 -21.36
N GLY A 154 -10.64 5.40 -22.10
CA GLY A 154 -10.39 6.31 -23.21
C GLY A 154 -10.09 7.77 -22.82
N ALA A 155 -10.05 8.10 -21.53
CA ALA A 155 -9.69 9.43 -21.07
C ALA A 155 -8.19 9.69 -21.26
N ASP A 156 -7.81 10.91 -21.69
CA ASP A 156 -6.41 11.34 -21.70
C ASP A 156 -5.97 11.83 -20.31
N VAL A 157 -6.17 10.96 -19.31
CA VAL A 157 -5.75 11.15 -17.93
C VAL A 157 -5.12 9.86 -17.45
N GLY A 158 -3.91 9.93 -16.94
CA GLY A 158 -3.18 8.77 -16.42
C GLY A 158 -1.89 9.22 -15.75
N LEU A 159 -1.02 8.28 -15.40
CA LEU A 159 0.22 8.56 -14.70
C LEU A 159 1.14 9.46 -15.56
N PRO A 160 1.42 10.70 -15.11
CA PRO A 160 2.22 11.62 -15.89
C PRO A 160 3.67 11.12 -16.03
N ALA A 161 4.30 11.43 -17.17
CA ALA A 161 5.70 11.06 -17.41
C ALA A 161 6.68 11.67 -16.40
N GLN A 162 6.30 12.77 -15.75
CA GLN A 162 7.08 13.47 -14.72
C GLN A 162 7.00 12.76 -13.34
N ALA A 163 5.98 11.95 -13.10
CA ALA A 163 5.84 11.19 -11.86
C ALA A 163 6.87 10.06 -11.81
N VAL A 164 7.72 10.10 -10.81
CA VAL A 164 8.62 8.98 -10.53
C VAL A 164 7.82 7.84 -9.89
N THR A 165 8.19 6.60 -10.21
CA THR A 165 7.56 5.42 -9.60
C THR A 165 8.55 4.65 -8.75
N LEU A 166 8.04 3.90 -7.78
CA LEU A 166 8.83 2.94 -7.02
C LEU A 166 9.54 1.93 -7.94
N ALA A 167 8.85 1.49 -9.02
CA ALA A 167 9.45 0.61 -10.02
C ALA A 167 10.67 1.25 -10.71
N THR A 168 10.56 2.52 -11.12
CA THR A 168 11.69 3.27 -11.71
C THR A 168 12.88 3.33 -10.75
N ILE A 169 12.63 3.62 -9.47
CA ILE A 169 13.68 3.74 -8.44
C ILE A 169 14.33 2.38 -8.17
N LEU A 170 13.55 1.32 -7.98
CA LEU A 170 14.08 -0.02 -7.70
C LEU A 170 14.80 -0.62 -8.90
N LYS A 171 14.29 -0.39 -10.13
CA LYS A 171 14.99 -0.79 -11.35
C LYS A 171 16.39 -0.15 -11.44
N ALA A 172 16.52 1.13 -11.12
CA ALA A 172 17.81 1.82 -11.06
C ALA A 172 18.73 1.27 -9.95
N GLN A 173 18.16 0.61 -8.94
CA GLN A 173 18.89 -0.10 -7.89
C GLN A 173 19.20 -1.56 -8.25
N GLY A 174 18.92 -2.01 -9.48
CA GLY A 174 19.26 -3.34 -9.99
C GLY A 174 18.19 -4.40 -9.81
N TYR A 175 16.96 -4.02 -9.48
CA TYR A 175 15.81 -4.94 -9.42
C TYR A 175 15.27 -5.26 -10.82
N GLU A 176 14.76 -6.46 -11.01
CA GLU A 176 13.76 -6.74 -12.04
C GLU A 176 12.38 -6.37 -11.51
N THR A 177 11.55 -5.76 -12.37
CA THR A 177 10.31 -5.12 -11.94
C THR A 177 9.12 -5.60 -12.75
N ALA A 178 8.05 -6.05 -12.10
CA ALA A 178 6.82 -6.46 -12.77
C ALA A 178 5.57 -5.98 -12.06
N GLN A 179 4.49 -5.80 -12.86
CA GLN A 179 3.15 -5.57 -12.35
C GLN A 179 2.19 -6.55 -13.02
N PHE A 180 1.38 -7.23 -12.22
CA PHE A 180 0.37 -8.17 -12.70
C PHE A 180 -0.99 -7.82 -12.13
N GLY A 181 -2.03 -7.78 -12.99
CA GLY A 181 -3.41 -7.46 -12.64
C GLY A 181 -3.81 -6.01 -12.91
N LYS A 182 -4.62 -5.43 -12.04
CA LYS A 182 -5.18 -4.08 -12.19
C LYS A 182 -4.09 -2.99 -12.18
N ASN A 183 -4.06 -2.13 -13.19
CA ASN A 183 -3.22 -0.93 -13.17
C ASN A 183 -3.97 0.32 -12.71
N HIS A 184 -5.03 0.70 -13.39
CA HIS A 184 -5.93 1.83 -13.13
C HIS A 184 -5.24 3.21 -13.08
N LEU A 185 -4.13 3.39 -13.81
CA LEU A 185 -3.37 4.62 -13.91
C LEU A 185 -3.33 5.19 -15.33
N GLY A 186 -4.40 4.94 -16.11
CA GLY A 186 -4.57 5.35 -17.49
C GLY A 186 -4.35 4.22 -18.48
N ASP A 187 -4.97 4.35 -19.67
CA ASP A 187 -5.03 3.30 -20.69
C ASP A 187 -4.34 3.65 -22.02
N LEU A 188 -3.95 4.90 -22.22
CA LEU A 188 -3.14 5.26 -23.38
C LEU A 188 -1.74 4.70 -23.26
N ASN A 189 -1.08 4.44 -24.40
CA ASN A 189 0.25 3.82 -24.42
C ASN A 189 1.29 4.56 -23.57
N LYS A 190 1.18 5.90 -23.48
CA LYS A 190 2.05 6.75 -22.66
C LYS A 190 1.89 6.58 -21.14
N TYR A 191 0.82 5.90 -20.70
CA TYR A 191 0.50 5.67 -19.29
C TYR A 191 0.72 4.22 -18.82
N LEU A 192 1.08 3.32 -19.75
CA LEU A 192 1.27 1.91 -19.41
C LEU A 192 2.46 1.69 -18.47
N PRO A 193 2.43 0.67 -17.60
CA PRO A 193 3.48 0.42 -16.63
C PRO A 193 4.89 0.30 -17.21
N CYS A 194 5.02 -0.24 -18.43
CA CYS A 194 6.33 -0.50 -19.04
C CYS A 194 7.11 0.77 -19.44
N VAL A 195 6.45 1.93 -19.54
CA VAL A 195 7.11 3.24 -19.71
C VAL A 195 7.25 4.00 -18.39
N HIS A 196 6.83 3.38 -17.28
CA HIS A 196 6.90 3.90 -15.91
C HIS A 196 7.71 3.00 -14.96
N GLY A 197 8.74 2.32 -15.50
CA GLY A 197 9.75 1.61 -14.71
C GLY A 197 9.54 0.11 -14.57
N PHE A 198 8.42 -0.46 -15.00
CA PHE A 198 8.23 -1.92 -15.00
C PHE A 198 8.87 -2.57 -16.23
N ASP A 199 9.56 -3.70 -16.02
CA ASP A 199 10.11 -4.51 -17.11
C ASP A 199 9.00 -5.29 -17.82
N GLU A 200 7.99 -5.73 -17.07
CA GLU A 200 6.86 -6.49 -17.59
C GLU A 200 5.57 -6.09 -16.90
N TYR A 201 4.47 -6.02 -17.67
CA TYR A 201 3.11 -5.86 -17.17
C TYR A 201 2.16 -6.77 -17.92
N PHE A 202 1.25 -7.45 -17.17
CA PHE A 202 0.12 -8.17 -17.73
C PHE A 202 -1.12 -7.95 -16.87
N GLY A 203 -2.23 -7.47 -17.47
CA GLY A 203 -3.46 -7.24 -16.72
C GLY A 203 -4.48 -6.36 -17.43
N TYR A 204 -5.37 -5.76 -16.65
CA TYR A 204 -6.41 -4.85 -17.09
C TYR A 204 -6.21 -3.43 -16.52
N LEU A 205 -6.79 -2.42 -17.18
CA LEU A 205 -6.38 -1.04 -17.00
C LEU A 205 -7.41 -0.17 -16.27
N TYR A 206 -8.52 -0.75 -15.80
CA TYR A 206 -9.65 -0.04 -15.17
C TYR A 206 -10.12 -0.71 -13.88
N HIS A 207 -11.30 -0.33 -13.36
CA HIS A 207 -12.07 -1.13 -12.43
C HIS A 207 -12.58 -2.40 -13.12
N LEU A 208 -12.86 -3.45 -12.32
CA LEU A 208 -13.13 -4.78 -12.88
C LEU A 208 -14.41 -4.82 -13.73
N ASP A 209 -15.50 -4.19 -13.24
CA ASP A 209 -16.80 -4.14 -13.91
C ASP A 209 -16.73 -3.49 -15.30
N ALA A 210 -15.86 -2.49 -15.53
CA ALA A 210 -15.65 -1.92 -16.86
C ALA A 210 -15.22 -2.96 -17.91
N MET A 211 -14.53 -4.01 -17.50
CA MET A 211 -14.13 -5.09 -18.40
C MET A 211 -15.33 -5.96 -18.82
N SER A 212 -16.43 -5.96 -18.05
CA SER A 212 -17.68 -6.66 -18.39
C SER A 212 -18.65 -5.82 -19.22
N ASP A 213 -18.50 -4.48 -19.24
CA ASP A 213 -19.41 -3.57 -19.95
C ASP A 213 -19.69 -3.99 -21.40
N PRO A 214 -18.70 -4.35 -22.22
CA PRO A 214 -18.94 -4.76 -23.61
C PRO A 214 -19.74 -6.04 -23.78
N TYR A 215 -19.99 -6.78 -22.70
CA TYR A 215 -20.79 -8.02 -22.71
C TYR A 215 -22.27 -7.80 -22.40
N TRP A 216 -22.66 -6.61 -21.96
CA TRP A 216 -24.05 -6.30 -21.66
C TRP A 216 -24.82 -5.95 -22.94
N PHE A 217 -26.08 -6.36 -23.01
CA PHE A 217 -26.93 -6.27 -24.20
C PHE A 217 -27.22 -4.82 -24.64
N ASP A 218 -27.14 -3.86 -23.74
CA ASP A 218 -27.40 -2.45 -23.95
C ASP A 218 -26.14 -1.62 -24.19
N TYR A 219 -24.94 -2.25 -24.17
CA TYR A 219 -23.71 -1.57 -24.45
C TYR A 219 -23.61 -1.19 -25.94
N PRO A 220 -23.39 0.09 -26.30
CA PRO A 220 -23.33 0.51 -27.70
C PRO A 220 -22.11 -0.11 -28.41
N GLN A 221 -22.35 -0.99 -29.38
CA GLN A 221 -21.30 -1.75 -30.07
C GLN A 221 -20.28 -0.84 -30.78
N ASP A 222 -20.72 0.30 -31.34
CA ASP A 222 -19.85 1.27 -31.99
C ASP A 222 -18.96 2.04 -31.01
N TRP A 223 -19.19 1.94 -29.70
CA TRP A 223 -18.37 2.53 -28.66
C TRP A 223 -17.15 1.67 -28.29
N ILE A 224 -17.19 0.37 -28.56
CA ILE A 224 -16.07 -0.54 -28.24
C ILE A 224 -14.76 -0.01 -28.83
N ASP A 225 -14.77 0.46 -30.08
CA ASP A 225 -13.58 0.96 -30.76
C ASP A 225 -13.28 2.44 -30.49
N LYS A 226 -14.24 3.20 -29.98
CA LYS A 226 -14.12 4.65 -29.74
C LYS A 226 -13.72 4.96 -28.29
N THR A 227 -14.47 4.45 -27.34
CA THR A 227 -14.37 4.79 -25.91
C THR A 227 -14.43 3.58 -24.97
N GLY A 228 -14.80 2.40 -25.46
CA GLY A 228 -14.92 1.19 -24.64
C GLY A 228 -13.59 0.79 -23.99
N PRO A 229 -13.63 -0.10 -22.98
CA PRO A 229 -12.44 -0.50 -22.29
C PRO A 229 -11.44 -1.17 -23.23
N ARG A 230 -10.15 -0.89 -23.01
CA ARG A 230 -9.06 -1.60 -23.68
C ARG A 230 -9.01 -3.04 -23.19
N ASN A 231 -8.71 -3.96 -24.09
CA ASN A 231 -8.51 -5.37 -23.77
C ASN A 231 -7.39 -5.58 -22.74
N LEU A 232 -7.28 -6.80 -22.22
CA LEU A 232 -6.13 -7.24 -21.45
C LEU A 232 -4.85 -6.90 -22.22
N THR A 233 -3.94 -6.25 -21.53
CA THR A 233 -2.72 -5.72 -22.12
C THR A 233 -1.51 -6.41 -21.51
N HIS A 234 -0.61 -6.90 -22.37
CA HIS A 234 0.71 -7.38 -21.98
C HIS A 234 1.75 -6.46 -22.58
N CYS A 235 2.60 -5.86 -21.77
CA CYS A 235 3.69 -5.05 -22.28
C CYS A 235 5.04 -5.42 -21.65
N TRP A 236 6.11 -5.10 -22.39
CA TRP A 236 7.50 -5.24 -21.95
C TRP A 236 8.27 -3.97 -22.23
N ALA A 237 9.09 -3.53 -21.29
CA ALA A 237 10.01 -2.42 -21.51
C ALA A 237 10.99 -2.72 -22.66
N SER A 238 11.37 -1.69 -23.40
CA SER A 238 12.29 -1.80 -24.53
C SER A 238 13.30 -0.64 -24.50
N ASP A 239 14.51 -0.87 -24.99
CA ASP A 239 15.54 0.17 -25.09
C ASP A 239 15.30 1.13 -26.26
N THR A 240 14.46 0.75 -27.22
CA THR A 240 14.17 1.51 -28.41
C THR A 240 12.77 2.08 -28.39
N ASP A 241 12.60 3.30 -28.93
CA ASP A 241 11.28 3.85 -29.19
C ASP A 241 10.61 3.08 -30.33
N ASP A 242 9.41 2.58 -30.04
CA ASP A 242 8.51 2.10 -31.08
C ASP A 242 7.76 3.31 -31.65
N THR A 243 8.05 3.66 -32.89
CA THR A 243 7.45 4.81 -33.57
C THR A 243 6.08 4.53 -34.19
N SER A 244 5.59 3.29 -34.11
CA SER A 244 4.24 2.95 -34.56
C SER A 244 3.19 3.72 -33.78
N VAL A 245 2.18 4.21 -34.50
CA VAL A 245 1.07 4.97 -33.91
C VAL A 245 -0.18 4.11 -33.96
N MET A 246 -0.72 3.81 -32.77
CA MET A 246 -2.01 3.17 -32.63
C MET A 246 -3.09 4.25 -32.60
N PRO A 247 -3.99 4.35 -33.59
CA PRO A 247 -4.88 5.51 -33.75
C PRO A 247 -5.63 5.92 -32.48
N ARG A 248 -6.08 4.93 -31.69
CA ARG A 248 -6.82 5.19 -30.45
C ARG A 248 -5.89 5.35 -29.23
N TRP A 249 -4.81 4.54 -29.13
CA TRP A 249 -4.00 4.45 -27.94
C TRP A 249 -2.73 5.31 -27.96
N GLY A 250 -2.51 6.01 -29.07
CA GLY A 250 -1.37 6.91 -29.24
C GLY A 250 -0.04 6.19 -29.50
N LYS A 251 1.05 6.97 -29.50
CA LYS A 251 2.41 6.49 -29.72
C LYS A 251 2.81 5.42 -28.68
N VAL A 252 3.47 4.36 -29.12
CA VAL A 252 3.85 3.23 -28.23
C VAL A 252 4.95 3.62 -27.25
N GLY A 253 5.99 4.33 -27.66
CA GLY A 253 7.15 4.62 -26.81
C GLY A 253 8.10 3.42 -26.65
N LYS A 254 8.97 3.48 -25.64
CA LYS A 254 9.98 2.44 -25.35
C LYS A 254 9.36 1.19 -24.71
N GLN A 255 8.45 0.54 -25.41
CA GLN A 255 7.80 -0.70 -24.96
C GLN A 255 7.30 -1.53 -26.15
N LYS A 256 7.19 -2.84 -25.93
CA LYS A 256 6.43 -3.75 -26.80
C LYS A 256 5.09 -4.01 -26.16
N ILE A 257 4.01 -4.03 -26.96
CA ILE A 257 2.65 -4.21 -26.48
C ILE A 257 1.99 -5.35 -27.25
N LYS A 258 1.30 -6.22 -26.52
CA LYS A 258 0.44 -7.27 -27.05
C LYS A 258 -0.97 -7.11 -26.49
N ASP A 259 -1.95 -7.12 -27.37
CA ASP A 259 -3.36 -7.25 -27.02
C ASP A 259 -3.64 -8.75 -26.73
N GLU A 260 -4.08 -9.07 -25.52
CA GLU A 260 -4.39 -10.44 -25.09
C GLU A 260 -5.88 -10.78 -25.22
N GLY A 261 -6.67 -9.88 -25.80
CA GLY A 261 -8.10 -10.02 -25.97
C GLY A 261 -8.94 -9.55 -24.77
N PRO A 262 -10.26 -9.59 -24.88
CA PRO A 262 -11.16 -9.17 -23.80
C PRO A 262 -11.11 -10.13 -22.62
N LEU A 263 -11.57 -9.65 -21.46
CA LEU A 263 -11.77 -10.46 -20.25
C LEU A 263 -13.26 -10.76 -20.11
N ALA A 264 -13.66 -12.01 -20.28
CA ALA A 264 -15.06 -12.40 -20.21
C ALA A 264 -15.55 -12.46 -18.74
N PRO A 265 -16.82 -12.07 -18.45
CA PRO A 265 -17.38 -12.24 -17.11
C PRO A 265 -17.41 -13.70 -16.65
N PHE A 266 -17.82 -14.61 -17.53
CA PHE A 266 -17.99 -16.03 -17.24
C PHE A 266 -17.30 -16.93 -18.29
N PRO A 267 -16.92 -18.16 -17.94
CA PRO A 267 -16.28 -19.09 -18.86
C PRO A 267 -17.08 -19.36 -20.14
N ASN A 268 -18.42 -19.46 -20.05
CA ASN A 268 -19.30 -19.69 -21.20
C ASN A 268 -19.48 -18.47 -22.11
N MET A 269 -19.07 -17.28 -21.65
CA MET A 269 -19.10 -16.06 -22.46
C MET A 269 -17.84 -15.87 -23.31
N LYS A 270 -16.80 -16.68 -23.12
CA LYS A 270 -15.59 -16.66 -23.98
C LYS A 270 -15.89 -16.94 -25.44
N ASP A 271 -16.89 -17.80 -25.70
CA ASP A 271 -17.28 -18.23 -27.04
C ASP A 271 -18.39 -17.37 -27.67
N LEU A 272 -18.82 -16.29 -27.00
CA LEU A 272 -19.81 -15.38 -27.53
C LEU A 272 -19.24 -14.56 -28.70
N GLN A 273 -19.20 -15.19 -29.87
CA GLN A 273 -18.73 -14.56 -31.13
C GLN A 273 -19.65 -13.41 -31.62
N ASN A 274 -20.86 -13.28 -31.06
CA ASN A 274 -21.90 -12.41 -31.56
C ASN A 274 -21.82 -10.96 -31.07
N TRP A 275 -20.99 -10.67 -30.06
CA TRP A 275 -20.92 -9.33 -29.44
C TRP A 275 -19.74 -8.47 -29.91
N GLN A 276 -18.69 -9.12 -30.37
CA GLN A 276 -17.49 -8.43 -30.84
C GLN A 276 -16.94 -9.20 -32.04
N GLU A 277 -17.27 -8.79 -33.24
CA GLU A 277 -16.82 -9.45 -34.48
C GLU A 277 -15.32 -9.83 -34.40
N GLY A 278 -15.04 -11.12 -34.20
CA GLY A 278 -13.68 -11.67 -34.17
C GLY A 278 -12.90 -11.54 -32.86
N ARG A 279 -13.48 -11.02 -31.76
CA ARG A 279 -12.79 -10.87 -30.47
C ARG A 279 -13.18 -12.02 -29.52
N GLN A 280 -12.44 -13.10 -29.58
CA GLN A 280 -12.61 -14.22 -28.65
C GLN A 280 -11.85 -13.94 -27.36
N ALA A 281 -12.52 -14.04 -26.19
CA ALA A 281 -11.88 -13.95 -24.89
C ALA A 281 -11.09 -15.21 -24.59
N LYS A 282 -9.84 -15.05 -24.21
CA LYS A 282 -8.96 -16.14 -23.75
C LYS A 282 -9.18 -16.45 -22.27
N TYR A 283 -9.52 -15.44 -21.49
CA TYR A 283 -9.63 -15.48 -20.04
C TYR A 283 -11.02 -15.05 -19.57
N ASP A 284 -11.38 -15.46 -18.36
CA ASP A 284 -12.62 -15.07 -17.68
C ASP A 284 -12.33 -14.59 -16.25
N MET A 285 -13.26 -13.78 -15.69
CA MET A 285 -13.11 -13.17 -14.37
C MET A 285 -13.20 -14.16 -13.21
N GLU A 286 -13.80 -15.35 -13.42
CA GLU A 286 -13.86 -16.37 -12.36
C GLU A 286 -12.45 -16.90 -12.01
N THR A 287 -11.59 -17.07 -13.03
CA THR A 287 -10.28 -17.74 -12.92
C THR A 287 -9.10 -16.81 -13.18
N PHE A 288 -9.32 -15.51 -13.41
CA PHE A 288 -8.25 -14.62 -13.82
C PHE A 288 -7.17 -14.43 -12.75
N ASP A 289 -7.52 -14.46 -11.46
CA ASP A 289 -6.53 -14.37 -10.39
C ASP A 289 -5.54 -15.55 -10.40
N ASP A 290 -5.97 -16.75 -10.81
CA ASP A 290 -5.06 -17.90 -10.98
C ASP A 290 -4.02 -17.63 -12.10
N VAL A 291 -4.43 -16.94 -13.17
CA VAL A 291 -3.53 -16.52 -14.27
C VAL A 291 -2.54 -15.47 -13.80
N LEU A 292 -2.97 -14.54 -12.92
CA LEU A 292 -2.09 -13.54 -12.32
C LEU A 292 -1.04 -14.18 -11.41
N VAL A 293 -1.43 -15.17 -10.59
CA VAL A 293 -0.51 -15.95 -9.75
C VAL A 293 0.53 -16.66 -10.64
N GLN A 294 0.12 -17.36 -11.69
CA GLN A 294 1.04 -18.05 -12.60
C GLN A 294 2.06 -17.10 -13.25
N ASN A 295 1.65 -15.90 -13.65
CA ASN A 295 2.57 -14.91 -14.21
C ASN A 295 3.53 -14.37 -13.15
N THR A 296 3.06 -14.21 -11.92
CA THR A 296 3.89 -13.78 -10.79
C THR A 296 4.95 -14.83 -10.45
N ASP A 297 4.56 -16.10 -10.35
CA ASP A 297 5.45 -17.23 -10.07
C ASP A 297 6.53 -17.34 -11.16
N ARG A 298 6.12 -17.30 -12.44
CA ARG A 298 7.04 -17.30 -13.59
C ARG A 298 8.06 -16.16 -13.51
N PHE A 299 7.64 -14.96 -13.11
CA PHE A 299 8.53 -13.82 -13.01
C PHE A 299 9.50 -13.95 -11.83
N MET A 300 9.06 -14.49 -10.69
CA MET A 300 9.93 -14.81 -9.55
C MET A 300 11.02 -15.82 -9.95
N ASP A 301 10.64 -16.90 -10.66
CA ASP A 301 11.57 -17.91 -11.17
C ASP A 301 12.60 -17.29 -12.12
N LYS A 302 12.14 -16.42 -13.03
CA LYS A 302 13.03 -15.69 -13.95
C LYS A 302 14.04 -14.84 -13.19
N ALA A 303 13.59 -13.97 -12.31
CA ALA A 303 14.46 -13.05 -11.57
C ALA A 303 15.50 -13.83 -10.72
N LYS A 304 15.07 -14.94 -10.08
CA LYS A 304 15.97 -15.84 -9.37
C LYS A 304 17.02 -16.45 -10.30
N SER A 305 16.60 -16.92 -11.48
CA SER A 305 17.52 -17.47 -12.50
C SER A 305 18.54 -16.45 -12.98
N ASP A 306 18.12 -15.19 -13.10
CA ASP A 306 18.97 -14.07 -13.51
C ASP A 306 19.85 -13.53 -12.36
N GLY A 307 19.70 -14.08 -11.16
CA GLY A 307 20.46 -13.71 -9.96
C GLY A 307 20.17 -12.28 -9.48
N LYS A 308 19.00 -11.73 -9.78
CA LYS A 308 18.60 -10.38 -9.44
C LYS A 308 17.47 -10.36 -8.40
N PRO A 309 17.42 -9.34 -7.53
CA PRO A 309 16.26 -9.12 -6.70
C PRO A 309 15.07 -8.68 -7.57
N PHE A 310 13.86 -9.03 -7.17
CA PHE A 310 12.64 -8.62 -7.86
C PHE A 310 11.81 -7.64 -7.03
N PHE A 311 11.11 -6.75 -7.74
CA PHE A 311 9.96 -6.01 -7.25
C PHE A 311 8.73 -6.39 -8.06
N ILE A 312 7.75 -6.97 -7.40
CA ILE A 312 6.48 -7.37 -8.03
C ILE A 312 5.32 -6.63 -7.34
N TRP A 313 4.48 -5.97 -8.14
CA TRP A 313 3.21 -5.42 -7.71
C TRP A 313 2.08 -6.30 -8.23
N HIS A 314 1.62 -7.22 -7.39
CA HIS A 314 0.56 -8.18 -7.68
C HIS A 314 -0.79 -7.60 -7.26
N ASN A 315 -1.65 -7.32 -8.24
CA ASN A 315 -2.94 -6.66 -8.06
C ASN A 315 -4.07 -7.62 -8.37
N THR A 316 -4.75 -8.11 -7.34
CA THR A 316 -5.85 -9.06 -7.48
C THR A 316 -7.10 -8.40 -8.05
N THR A 317 -8.08 -9.22 -8.49
CA THR A 317 -9.39 -8.72 -8.92
C THR A 317 -10.35 -8.51 -7.74
N ARG A 318 -10.10 -9.17 -6.60
CA ARG A 318 -10.95 -9.17 -5.40
C ARG A 318 -10.57 -7.99 -4.48
N MET A 319 -11.52 -7.33 -3.81
CA MET A 319 -12.98 -7.60 -3.81
C MET A 319 -13.78 -6.59 -4.65
N HIS A 320 -13.23 -6.07 -5.74
CA HIS A 320 -13.99 -5.16 -6.60
C HIS A 320 -15.20 -5.86 -7.23
N VAL A 321 -16.31 -5.17 -7.31
CA VAL A 321 -17.49 -5.63 -8.04
C VAL A 321 -17.19 -5.69 -9.56
N PHE A 322 -17.77 -6.63 -10.33
CA PHE A 322 -18.60 -7.71 -9.78
C PHE A 322 -17.75 -8.92 -9.46
N THR A 323 -18.04 -9.56 -8.34
CA THR A 323 -17.34 -10.77 -7.91
C THR A 323 -17.90 -12.00 -8.59
N TYR A 324 -17.30 -12.42 -9.69
CA TYR A 324 -17.62 -13.68 -10.37
C TYR A 324 -16.76 -14.80 -9.76
N LEU A 325 -17.43 -15.84 -9.24
CA LEU A 325 -16.77 -16.92 -8.49
C LEU A 325 -16.81 -18.23 -9.26
N PRO A 326 -15.70 -18.98 -9.36
CA PRO A 326 -15.73 -20.35 -9.85
C PRO A 326 -16.48 -21.29 -8.90
N PRO A 327 -16.97 -22.45 -9.38
CA PRO A 327 -17.81 -23.36 -8.61
C PRO A 327 -17.25 -23.76 -7.23
N LYS A 328 -15.92 -23.83 -7.08
CA LYS A 328 -15.25 -24.12 -5.80
C LYS A 328 -15.67 -23.14 -4.70
N TYR A 329 -15.66 -21.85 -4.99
CA TYR A 329 -15.97 -20.81 -4.01
C TYR A 329 -17.49 -20.56 -3.92
N GLN A 330 -18.24 -20.72 -5.03
CA GLN A 330 -19.69 -20.72 -4.97
C GLN A 330 -20.22 -21.76 -3.98
N ALA A 331 -19.64 -22.96 -3.96
CA ALA A 331 -20.01 -24.03 -3.03
C ALA A 331 -19.73 -23.70 -1.55
N MET A 332 -18.91 -22.67 -1.27
CA MET A 332 -18.67 -22.20 0.10
C MET A 332 -19.83 -21.37 0.67
N MET A 333 -20.69 -20.82 -0.19
CA MET A 333 -21.89 -20.09 0.19
C MET A 333 -22.99 -21.06 0.63
N ASN A 334 -22.88 -21.59 1.82
CA ASN A 334 -23.79 -22.60 2.39
C ASN A 334 -24.03 -22.33 3.88
N ALA A 335 -25.02 -23.02 4.45
CA ALA A 335 -25.43 -22.82 5.84
C ALA A 335 -24.35 -23.20 6.88
N GLN A 336 -23.40 -24.09 6.55
CA GLN A 336 -22.32 -24.48 7.47
C GLN A 336 -21.27 -23.38 7.58
N ASN A 337 -20.90 -22.75 6.46
CA ASN A 337 -19.91 -21.68 6.42
C ASN A 337 -20.54 -20.33 6.78
N ASN A 338 -21.82 -20.14 6.47
CA ASN A 338 -22.50 -18.84 6.58
C ASN A 338 -21.80 -17.76 5.73
N TYR A 339 -21.33 -18.14 4.54
CA TYR A 339 -20.67 -17.23 3.59
C TYR A 339 -21.69 -16.63 2.62
N ASN A 340 -21.48 -15.38 2.27
CA ASN A 340 -22.04 -14.74 1.08
C ASN A 340 -20.95 -14.57 0.00
N VAL A 341 -21.18 -13.74 -1.01
CA VAL A 341 -20.25 -13.48 -2.11
C VAL A 341 -18.94 -12.87 -1.61
N GLU A 342 -19.02 -11.97 -0.62
CA GLU A 342 -17.89 -11.28 -0.02
C GLU A 342 -16.90 -12.26 0.64
N GLU A 343 -17.38 -13.14 1.54
CA GLU A 343 -16.51 -14.09 2.21
C GLU A 343 -15.96 -15.17 1.25
N ALA A 344 -16.78 -15.59 0.27
CA ALA A 344 -16.36 -16.55 -0.74
C ALA A 344 -15.30 -15.97 -1.70
N GLY A 345 -15.45 -14.68 -2.07
CA GLY A 345 -14.43 -13.95 -2.85
C GLY A 345 -13.13 -13.76 -2.07
N MET A 346 -13.21 -13.43 -0.78
CA MET A 346 -12.03 -13.33 0.07
C MET A 346 -11.34 -14.67 0.26
N ALA A 347 -12.07 -15.79 0.30
CA ALA A 347 -11.45 -17.12 0.33
C ALA A 347 -10.65 -17.40 -0.96
N GLN A 348 -11.12 -16.96 -2.13
CA GLN A 348 -10.35 -17.04 -3.38
C GLN A 348 -9.08 -16.20 -3.33
N MET A 349 -9.18 -14.94 -2.86
CA MET A 349 -8.01 -14.09 -2.70
C MET A 349 -7.00 -14.70 -1.73
N ASP A 350 -7.45 -15.22 -0.59
CA ASP A 350 -6.59 -15.84 0.41
C ASP A 350 -5.86 -17.07 -0.12
N ASP A 351 -6.53 -17.88 -0.97
CA ASP A 351 -5.89 -19.00 -1.67
C ASP A 351 -4.79 -18.50 -2.64
N SER A 352 -5.02 -17.39 -3.35
CA SER A 352 -4.01 -16.76 -4.23
C SER A 352 -2.81 -16.26 -3.42
N VAL A 353 -3.04 -15.60 -2.29
CA VAL A 353 -1.98 -15.19 -1.36
C VAL A 353 -1.20 -16.41 -0.87
N GLY A 354 -1.91 -17.48 -0.47
CA GLY A 354 -1.30 -18.73 -0.03
C GLY A 354 -0.41 -19.38 -1.10
N ALA A 355 -0.84 -19.35 -2.36
CA ALA A 355 -0.07 -19.87 -3.50
C ALA A 355 1.24 -19.07 -3.68
N LEU A 356 1.18 -17.74 -3.69
CA LEU A 356 2.37 -16.88 -3.81
C LEU A 356 3.36 -17.10 -2.65
N LEU A 357 2.87 -17.19 -1.42
CA LEU A 357 3.72 -17.46 -0.25
C LEU A 357 4.38 -18.82 -0.33
N LYS A 358 3.63 -19.83 -0.78
CA LYS A 358 4.16 -21.17 -1.01
C LYS A 358 5.23 -21.20 -2.10
N HIS A 359 5.02 -20.47 -3.20
CA HIS A 359 6.02 -20.41 -4.27
C HIS A 359 7.33 -19.77 -3.78
N LEU A 360 7.26 -18.70 -2.96
CA LEU A 360 8.45 -18.13 -2.32
C LEU A 360 9.20 -19.14 -1.44
N ASP A 361 8.46 -20.00 -0.70
CA ASP A 361 9.05 -21.09 0.09
C ASP A 361 9.70 -22.13 -0.84
N ASP A 362 9.00 -22.57 -1.89
CA ASP A 362 9.46 -23.59 -2.85
C ASP A 362 10.75 -23.17 -3.59
N ILE A 363 10.87 -21.89 -3.94
CA ILE A 363 12.08 -21.35 -4.57
C ILE A 363 13.16 -20.92 -3.57
N GLY A 364 12.93 -21.04 -2.26
CA GLY A 364 13.91 -20.72 -1.22
C GLY A 364 14.23 -19.23 -1.10
N GLU A 365 13.30 -18.33 -1.47
CA GLU A 365 13.47 -16.87 -1.37
C GLU A 365 12.61 -16.25 -0.26
N ALA A 366 11.84 -17.03 0.49
CA ALA A 366 10.91 -16.54 1.51
C ALA A 366 11.60 -15.71 2.61
N ASP A 367 12.80 -16.13 3.05
CA ASP A 367 13.56 -15.45 4.11
C ASP A 367 14.21 -14.14 3.64
N ASN A 368 14.40 -13.97 2.32
CA ASN A 368 14.96 -12.76 1.73
C ASN A 368 13.90 -11.92 1.00
N THR A 369 12.64 -12.05 1.36
CA THR A 369 11.54 -11.33 0.68
C THR A 369 10.72 -10.49 1.66
N ILE A 370 10.56 -9.21 1.34
CA ILE A 370 9.54 -8.35 1.94
C ILE A 370 8.22 -8.66 1.26
N VAL A 371 7.25 -9.17 2.03
CA VAL A 371 5.89 -9.42 1.56
C VAL A 371 4.96 -8.41 2.22
N ILE A 372 4.25 -7.63 1.41
CA ILE A 372 3.27 -6.65 1.85
C ILE A 372 1.91 -7.05 1.28
N PHE A 373 0.90 -7.13 2.14
CA PHE A 373 -0.50 -7.18 1.73
C PHE A 373 -1.20 -5.90 2.15
N THR A 374 -1.93 -5.27 1.24
CA THR A 374 -2.77 -4.10 1.50
C THR A 374 -3.87 -3.97 0.44
N THR A 375 -4.58 -2.85 0.44
CA THR A 375 -5.57 -2.48 -0.58
C THR A 375 -5.39 -1.02 -0.99
N ASP A 376 -6.00 -0.64 -2.09
CA ASP A 376 -5.85 0.68 -2.71
C ASP A 376 -6.70 1.78 -2.07
N ASN A 377 -7.88 1.43 -1.55
CA ASN A 377 -8.81 2.36 -0.89
C ASN A 377 -9.68 1.64 0.15
N GLY A 378 -10.48 2.41 0.85
CA GLY A 378 -11.46 1.88 1.80
C GLY A 378 -12.49 0.96 1.16
N ALA A 379 -13.12 0.13 2.00
CA ALA A 379 -14.09 -0.87 1.56
C ALA A 379 -15.26 -0.27 0.80
N GLU A 380 -15.70 -0.96 -0.27
CA GLU A 380 -16.93 -0.63 -1.00
C GLU A 380 -18.12 -1.36 -0.38
N VAL A 381 -18.59 -0.85 0.77
CA VAL A 381 -19.67 -1.50 1.55
C VAL A 381 -21.06 -1.36 0.90
N PHE A 382 -21.24 -0.31 0.09
CA PHE A 382 -22.58 0.00 -0.50
C PHE A 382 -23.03 -0.98 -1.57
N THR A 383 -22.19 -1.90 -2.00
CA THR A 383 -22.51 -2.98 -2.95
C THR A 383 -22.84 -4.31 -2.26
N TRP A 384 -22.89 -4.33 -0.92
CA TRP A 384 -23.20 -5.55 -0.18
C TRP A 384 -24.39 -6.32 -0.78
N PRO A 385 -24.33 -7.65 -0.94
CA PRO A 385 -23.39 -8.62 -0.35
C PRO A 385 -22.12 -8.88 -1.17
N ASP A 386 -21.80 -8.07 -2.14
CA ASP A 386 -20.53 -8.01 -2.87
C ASP A 386 -19.67 -6.86 -2.32
N GLY A 387 -18.41 -6.74 -2.75
CA GLY A 387 -17.52 -5.69 -2.25
C GLY A 387 -16.83 -6.05 -0.94
N GLY A 388 -16.48 -5.03 -0.14
CA GLY A 388 -15.72 -5.16 1.10
C GLY A 388 -16.49 -4.71 2.35
N MET A 389 -15.94 -4.99 3.53
CA MET A 389 -16.54 -4.65 4.82
C MET A 389 -15.54 -4.02 5.79
N THR A 390 -15.95 -2.93 6.46
CA THR A 390 -15.14 -2.21 7.43
C THR A 390 -15.94 -1.81 8.67
N PRO A 391 -15.34 -1.74 9.87
CA PRO A 391 -15.99 -1.22 11.07
C PRO A 391 -16.03 0.31 11.12
N PHE A 392 -15.22 0.97 10.29
CA PHE A 392 -15.05 2.42 10.31
C PHE A 392 -16.23 3.13 9.65
N LYS A 393 -16.40 4.41 9.99
CA LYS A 393 -17.48 5.23 9.44
C LYS A 393 -17.34 5.41 7.94
N ALA A 394 -18.47 5.28 7.23
CA ALA A 394 -18.60 5.43 5.79
C ALA A 394 -17.75 4.42 4.99
N THR A 395 -17.44 4.73 3.73
CA THR A 395 -16.92 3.78 2.75
C THR A 395 -16.01 4.46 1.75
N LYS A 396 -15.49 3.70 0.78
CA LYS A 396 -14.85 4.17 -0.46
C LYS A 396 -15.50 5.45 -0.99
N GLY A 397 -14.68 6.36 -1.48
CA GLY A 397 -15.13 7.64 -2.06
C GLY A 397 -15.45 8.73 -1.06
N THR A 398 -15.28 8.48 0.26
CA THR A 398 -15.52 9.45 1.32
C THR A 398 -14.25 9.81 2.08
N THR A 399 -14.25 10.95 2.77
CA THR A 399 -13.12 11.40 3.60
C THR A 399 -13.27 11.03 5.08
N PHE A 400 -14.10 10.02 5.38
CA PHE A 400 -14.18 9.37 6.67
C PHE A 400 -13.15 8.24 6.81
N GLU A 401 -12.96 7.73 8.03
CA GLU A 401 -12.01 6.64 8.27
C GLU A 401 -12.27 5.41 7.38
N GLY A 402 -13.55 5.06 7.15
CA GLY A 402 -13.91 3.93 6.29
C GLY A 402 -13.52 4.08 4.82
N GLY A 403 -13.27 5.29 4.36
CA GLY A 403 -12.76 5.55 3.00
C GLY A 403 -11.24 5.46 2.86
N PHE A 404 -10.49 5.56 3.96
CA PHE A 404 -9.03 5.71 3.95
C PHE A 404 -8.28 4.69 4.79
N ARG A 405 -8.84 4.29 5.95
CA ARG A 405 -8.18 3.39 6.90
C ARG A 405 -8.42 1.95 6.51
N VAL A 406 -7.35 1.29 6.06
CA VAL A 406 -7.40 -0.01 5.40
C VAL A 406 -6.46 -1.01 6.06
N PRO A 407 -6.63 -2.33 5.81
CA PRO A 407 -5.70 -3.32 6.32
C PRO A 407 -4.34 -3.20 5.64
N CYS A 408 -3.28 -3.44 6.42
CA CYS A 408 -1.95 -3.64 5.90
C CYS A 408 -1.20 -4.64 6.78
N ILE A 409 -0.59 -5.64 6.15
CA ILE A 409 0.20 -6.69 6.79
C ILE A 409 1.55 -6.73 6.08
N VAL A 410 2.65 -6.78 6.84
CA VAL A 410 3.99 -6.88 6.26
C VAL A 410 4.80 -7.96 6.96
N ARG A 411 5.48 -8.81 6.20
CA ARG A 411 6.45 -9.79 6.66
C ARG A 411 7.82 -9.49 6.07
N TRP A 412 8.82 -9.40 6.93
CA TRP A 412 10.22 -9.28 6.54
C TRP A 412 11.08 -10.06 7.54
N PRO A 413 11.40 -11.32 7.27
CA PRO A 413 12.14 -12.18 8.18
C PRO A 413 13.50 -11.56 8.59
N GLY A 414 13.85 -11.69 9.86
CA GLY A 414 15.09 -11.09 10.41
C GLY A 414 15.02 -9.58 10.70
N HIS A 415 14.01 -8.87 10.20
CA HIS A 415 13.81 -7.42 10.37
C HIS A 415 12.56 -7.09 11.19
N ILE A 416 11.45 -7.77 10.95
CA ILE A 416 10.18 -7.57 11.64
C ILE A 416 9.97 -8.69 12.65
N GLN A 417 9.65 -8.33 13.90
CA GLN A 417 9.28 -9.31 14.91
C GLN A 417 7.91 -9.93 14.57
N PRO A 418 7.80 -11.26 14.47
CA PRO A 418 6.54 -11.94 14.19
C PRO A 418 5.45 -11.62 15.22
N GLY A 419 4.21 -11.46 14.72
CA GLY A 419 3.02 -11.19 15.53
C GLY A 419 2.92 -9.75 16.08
N ARG A 420 3.75 -8.83 15.60
CA ARG A 420 3.71 -7.41 16.01
C ARG A 420 2.44 -6.73 15.53
N VAL A 421 1.86 -5.89 16.38
CA VAL A 421 0.80 -4.94 16.01
C VAL A 421 1.38 -3.53 16.10
N GLU A 422 1.29 -2.78 15.01
CA GLU A 422 1.82 -1.43 14.91
C GLU A 422 0.69 -0.41 14.90
N ASN A 423 0.74 0.53 15.84
CA ASN A 423 -0.28 1.56 16.03
C ASN A 423 0.19 2.97 15.60
N GLY A 424 1.41 3.12 15.13
CA GLY A 424 1.90 4.35 14.54
C GLY A 424 1.24 4.62 13.19
N ILE A 425 1.04 5.88 12.84
CA ILE A 425 0.43 6.26 11.57
C ILE A 425 1.36 5.88 10.42
N PHE A 426 0.83 5.20 9.41
CA PHE A 426 1.53 4.85 8.18
C PHE A 426 0.61 5.08 6.99
N SER A 427 1.14 5.56 5.88
CA SER A 427 0.38 5.80 4.65
C SER A 427 0.96 4.99 3.48
N GLY A 428 0.13 4.72 2.48
CA GLY A 428 0.58 4.20 1.19
C GLY A 428 1.75 5.00 0.60
N LEU A 429 1.77 6.31 0.82
CA LEU A 429 2.85 7.24 0.46
C LEU A 429 4.22 6.83 1.00
N ASP A 430 4.26 6.23 2.19
CA ASP A 430 5.50 5.93 2.90
C ASP A 430 6.25 4.73 2.32
N TRP A 431 5.57 3.90 1.51
CA TRP A 431 6.22 2.73 0.93
C TRP A 431 7.34 3.08 -0.04
N LEU A 432 7.18 4.11 -0.89
CA LEU A 432 8.23 4.46 -1.86
C LEU A 432 9.56 4.81 -1.17
N PRO A 433 9.66 5.79 -0.27
CA PRO A 433 10.94 6.09 0.39
C PRO A 433 11.41 4.97 1.33
N THR A 434 10.50 4.20 1.92
CA THR A 434 10.84 3.08 2.81
C THR A 434 11.43 1.90 2.05
N LEU A 435 10.82 1.48 0.94
CA LEU A 435 11.32 0.37 0.12
C LEU A 435 12.58 0.76 -0.66
N SER A 436 12.70 2.03 -1.08
CA SER A 436 13.96 2.56 -1.61
C SER A 436 15.10 2.45 -0.59
N ALA A 437 14.83 2.77 0.69
CA ALA A 437 15.80 2.63 1.78
C ALA A 437 16.14 1.17 2.06
N ALA A 438 15.15 0.26 2.07
CA ALA A 438 15.37 -1.18 2.22
C ALA A 438 16.24 -1.75 1.09
N ALA A 439 16.14 -1.20 -0.13
CA ALA A 439 16.97 -1.54 -1.28
C ALA A 439 18.35 -0.84 -1.27
N GLY A 440 18.63 0.03 -0.27
CA GLY A 440 19.93 0.67 -0.06
C GLY A 440 20.03 2.16 -0.38
N ASN A 441 18.96 2.82 -0.87
CA ASN A 441 18.93 4.27 -1.11
C ASN A 441 18.05 4.99 -0.08
N VAL A 442 18.64 5.44 1.01
CA VAL A 442 17.97 6.20 2.08
C VAL A 442 17.76 7.69 1.75
N HIS A 443 18.34 8.17 0.65
CA HIS A 443 18.39 9.59 0.28
C HIS A 443 17.44 9.97 -0.85
N ILE A 444 16.57 9.07 -1.28
CA ILE A 444 15.73 9.27 -2.48
C ILE A 444 14.87 10.53 -2.38
N THR A 445 14.30 10.82 -1.21
CA THR A 445 13.49 12.04 -0.99
C THR A 445 14.29 13.31 -1.27
N ASP A 446 15.49 13.44 -0.71
CA ASP A 446 16.35 14.60 -0.93
C ASP A 446 16.87 14.70 -2.37
N GLN A 447 17.11 13.55 -3.00
CA GLN A 447 17.53 13.49 -4.41
C GLN A 447 16.42 14.00 -5.34
N LEU A 448 15.19 13.54 -5.14
CA LEU A 448 14.04 13.95 -5.94
C LEU A 448 13.69 15.43 -5.74
N LEU A 449 13.77 15.95 -4.51
CA LEU A 449 13.55 17.38 -4.26
C LEU A 449 14.55 18.27 -5.01
N LYS A 450 15.81 17.85 -5.14
CA LYS A 450 16.86 18.60 -5.84
C LYS A 450 16.83 18.41 -7.36
N GLY A 451 16.22 17.33 -7.82
CA GLY A 451 16.32 16.82 -9.18
C GLY A 451 17.40 15.75 -9.30
N VAL A 452 17.04 14.61 -9.87
CA VAL A 452 17.93 13.46 -10.07
C VAL A 452 17.64 12.79 -11.41
N THR A 453 18.69 12.43 -12.14
CA THR A 453 18.55 11.64 -13.37
C THR A 453 18.51 10.16 -13.02
N ILE A 454 17.45 9.49 -13.45
CA ILE A 454 17.27 8.04 -13.31
C ILE A 454 17.00 7.47 -14.71
N GLY A 455 17.90 6.61 -15.19
CA GLY A 455 17.89 6.16 -16.58
C GLY A 455 18.20 7.33 -17.53
N ASP A 456 17.29 7.58 -18.46
CA ASP A 456 17.40 8.66 -19.46
C ASP A 456 16.51 9.89 -19.14
N ARG A 457 15.93 9.95 -17.93
CA ARG A 457 14.98 10.99 -17.53
C ARG A 457 15.40 11.69 -16.24
N GLU A 458 15.26 13.00 -16.21
CA GLU A 458 15.36 13.80 -14.99
C GLU A 458 14.01 13.80 -14.26
N TYR A 459 14.05 13.56 -12.94
CA TYR A 459 12.90 13.61 -12.04
C TYR A 459 13.13 14.66 -10.98
N LYS A 460 12.15 15.53 -10.78
CA LYS A 460 12.11 16.53 -9.71
C LYS A 460 10.74 16.49 -9.06
N ASN A 461 10.64 15.75 -7.96
CA ASN A 461 9.38 15.42 -7.33
C ASN A 461 9.40 15.75 -5.83
N HIS A 462 8.24 16.12 -5.29
CA HIS A 462 8.03 16.26 -3.86
C HIS A 462 7.32 15.02 -3.34
N LEU A 463 8.07 14.09 -2.75
CA LEU A 463 7.44 12.96 -2.06
C LEU A 463 6.73 13.46 -0.81
N ASP A 464 5.48 13.00 -0.62
CA ASP A 464 4.70 13.22 0.60
C ASP A 464 4.87 12.06 1.60
N GLY A 465 5.60 11.03 1.19
CA GLY A 465 5.96 9.86 1.99
C GLY A 465 7.18 10.08 2.88
N TYR A 466 7.20 9.41 4.04
CA TYR A 466 8.30 9.35 4.98
C TYR A 466 9.02 8.00 4.91
N ASN A 467 10.34 8.00 5.03
CA ASN A 467 11.08 6.75 5.21
C ASN A 467 10.85 6.19 6.62
N GLN A 468 10.08 5.13 6.73
CA GLN A 468 9.65 4.48 7.95
C GLN A 468 10.45 3.21 8.30
N ILE A 469 11.63 3.04 7.71
CA ILE A 469 12.42 1.81 7.89
C ILE A 469 12.75 1.51 9.36
N ASP A 470 12.99 2.56 10.17
CA ASP A 470 13.28 2.42 11.59
C ASP A 470 12.05 1.92 12.36
N MET A 471 10.87 2.45 12.04
CA MET A 471 9.60 2.02 12.62
C MET A 471 9.31 0.54 12.28
N ILE A 472 9.44 0.18 11.00
CA ILE A 472 9.22 -1.21 10.54
C ILE A 472 10.14 -2.18 11.29
N ASN A 473 11.41 -1.82 11.44
CA ASN A 473 12.40 -2.63 12.16
C ASN A 473 12.30 -2.56 13.70
N GLY A 474 11.31 -1.85 14.25
CA GLY A 474 11.13 -1.69 15.70
C GLY A 474 12.22 -0.87 16.39
N LYS A 475 12.93 -0.02 15.64
CA LYS A 475 14.03 0.84 16.12
C LYS A 475 13.61 2.30 16.34
N GLY A 476 12.38 2.66 16.01
CA GLY A 476 11.86 4.02 16.14
C GLY A 476 10.34 4.06 16.05
N GLU A 477 9.78 5.22 16.32
CA GLU A 477 8.37 5.54 16.15
C GLU A 477 8.08 5.97 14.71
N SER A 478 6.80 6.07 14.34
CA SER A 478 6.40 6.65 13.07
C SER A 478 6.88 8.09 12.95
N LYS A 479 7.40 8.43 11.77
CA LYS A 479 7.77 9.82 11.42
C LYS A 479 6.59 10.62 10.88
N ARG A 480 5.44 9.93 10.65
CA ARG A 480 4.22 10.55 10.14
C ARG A 480 3.33 10.99 11.29
N HIS A 481 2.91 12.25 11.24
CA HIS A 481 1.99 12.85 12.20
C HIS A 481 0.68 13.29 11.55
N GLU A 482 0.62 13.36 10.20
CA GLU A 482 -0.54 13.88 9.49
C GLU A 482 -1.04 12.93 8.39
N ILE A 483 -2.36 12.95 8.16
CA ILE A 483 -3.01 12.40 6.97
C ILE A 483 -3.91 13.50 6.38
N PHE A 484 -3.78 13.72 5.08
CA PHE A 484 -4.66 14.61 4.31
C PHE A 484 -5.68 13.76 3.54
N TYR A 485 -6.96 13.93 3.84
CA TYR A 485 -8.03 13.16 3.23
C TYR A 485 -8.61 13.94 2.04
N PHE A 486 -8.28 13.52 0.84
CA PHE A 486 -8.81 14.11 -0.39
C PHE A 486 -10.01 13.32 -0.91
N GLY A 487 -11.15 14.00 -1.10
CA GLY A 487 -12.33 13.47 -1.79
C GLY A 487 -12.43 14.03 -3.21
N GLY A 488 -11.83 13.38 -4.19
CA GLY A 488 -11.54 13.99 -5.49
C GLY A 488 -10.51 15.12 -5.30
N PRO A 489 -10.67 16.29 -5.95
CA PRO A 489 -9.72 17.41 -5.82
C PRO A 489 -9.86 18.19 -4.50
N HIS A 490 -10.80 17.85 -3.62
CA HIS A 490 -11.12 18.62 -2.43
C HIS A 490 -10.53 18.01 -1.17
N LEU A 491 -9.85 18.83 -0.36
CA LEU A 491 -9.42 18.45 0.98
C LEU A 491 -10.64 18.39 1.91
N GLY A 492 -11.05 17.17 2.28
CA GLY A 492 -12.24 16.94 3.09
C GLY A 492 -11.96 16.79 4.58
N ALA A 493 -10.77 16.33 4.94
CA ALA A 493 -10.36 16.22 6.34
C ALA A 493 -8.83 16.27 6.47
N VAL A 494 -8.36 16.53 7.69
CA VAL A 494 -6.95 16.38 8.09
C VAL A 494 -6.91 15.66 9.42
N ARG A 495 -6.08 14.64 9.55
CA ARG A 495 -5.68 14.05 10.83
C ARG A 495 -4.32 14.61 11.24
N ILE A 496 -4.17 14.97 12.50
CA ILE A 496 -2.90 15.30 13.13
C ILE A 496 -2.82 14.48 14.42
N ASP A 497 -1.86 13.58 14.49
CA ASP A 497 -1.70 12.60 15.56
C ASP A 497 -3.04 11.86 15.84
N ASP A 498 -3.62 12.01 17.01
CA ASP A 498 -4.86 11.34 17.40
C ASP A 498 -6.14 12.10 16.98
N PHE A 499 -6.02 13.32 16.48
CA PHE A 499 -7.16 14.18 16.19
C PHE A 499 -7.41 14.35 14.70
N LYS A 500 -8.67 14.14 14.30
CA LYS A 500 -9.15 14.38 12.93
C LYS A 500 -10.08 15.57 12.88
N TYR A 501 -9.93 16.38 11.86
CA TYR A 501 -10.67 17.59 11.58
C TYR A 501 -11.39 17.42 10.25
N GLN A 502 -12.72 17.36 10.28
CA GLN A 502 -13.54 17.10 9.10
C GLN A 502 -14.15 18.41 8.59
N PHE A 503 -13.82 18.79 7.37
CA PHE A 503 -14.30 20.02 6.70
C PHE A 503 -15.50 19.74 5.78
N ILE A 504 -15.53 18.54 5.16
CA ILE A 504 -16.57 18.12 4.23
C ILE A 504 -17.26 16.88 4.79
N GLN A 505 -18.56 16.95 4.98
CA GLN A 505 -19.41 15.81 5.32
C GLN A 505 -19.93 15.16 4.05
N GLN A 506 -20.01 13.84 4.02
CA GLN A 506 -20.52 13.04 2.90
C GLN A 506 -21.49 11.97 3.40
N PRO A 507 -22.66 12.40 3.80
CA PRO A 507 -23.61 11.62 4.57
C PRO A 507 -24.20 10.40 3.89
N TYR A 508 -24.32 10.45 2.59
CA TYR A 508 -24.91 9.37 1.79
C TYR A 508 -23.85 8.58 1.01
N GLY A 509 -22.60 8.57 1.50
CA GLY A 509 -21.50 7.87 0.85
C GLY A 509 -21.01 8.56 -0.42
N TRP A 510 -20.28 7.84 -1.25
CA TRP A 510 -19.66 8.36 -2.47
C TRP A 510 -20.66 9.02 -3.45
N PRO A 511 -21.82 8.42 -3.76
CA PRO A 511 -22.79 9.06 -4.67
C PRO A 511 -23.53 10.26 -4.06
N GLY A 512 -23.39 10.47 -2.74
CA GLY A 512 -24.11 11.49 -1.98
C GLY A 512 -23.54 12.87 -2.09
N GLU A 513 -24.32 13.82 -1.60
CA GLU A 513 -23.92 15.23 -1.54
C GLU A 513 -22.68 15.44 -0.65
N LYS A 514 -21.81 16.32 -1.09
CA LYS A 514 -20.71 16.88 -0.29
C LYS A 514 -21.19 18.15 0.38
N VAL A 515 -21.24 18.15 1.72
CA VAL A 515 -21.65 19.30 2.52
C VAL A 515 -20.40 19.90 3.17
N THR A 516 -20.01 21.09 2.72
CA THR A 516 -18.96 21.85 3.39
C THR A 516 -19.51 22.44 4.69
N THR A 517 -18.85 22.15 5.81
CA THR A 517 -19.24 22.67 7.12
C THR A 517 -18.65 24.06 7.32
N ASP A 518 -19.43 24.94 7.94
CA ASP A 518 -18.95 26.27 8.32
C ASP A 518 -17.86 26.17 9.38
N MET A 519 -18.06 25.28 10.36
CA MET A 519 -17.08 24.92 11.37
C MET A 519 -16.70 23.44 11.22
N PRO A 520 -15.40 23.12 11.09
CA PRO A 520 -14.96 21.73 11.05
C PRO A 520 -15.32 20.98 12.33
N THR A 521 -15.66 19.71 12.21
CA THR A 521 -15.82 18.84 13.38
C THR A 521 -14.48 18.25 13.81
N ILE A 522 -14.29 18.05 15.11
CA ILE A 522 -13.08 17.45 15.69
C ILE A 522 -13.44 16.07 16.25
N VAL A 523 -12.63 15.07 15.97
CA VAL A 523 -12.75 13.73 16.55
C VAL A 523 -11.39 13.29 17.09
N ASN A 524 -11.35 12.76 18.31
CA ASN A 524 -10.18 12.04 18.80
C ASN A 524 -10.31 10.56 18.41
N LEU A 525 -9.52 10.10 17.43
CA LEU A 525 -9.61 8.74 16.87
C LEU A 525 -9.14 7.63 17.84
N ARG A 526 -8.52 7.98 18.98
CA ARG A 526 -8.22 7.00 20.04
C ARG A 526 -9.37 6.84 21.04
N GLN A 527 -10.25 7.83 21.13
CA GLN A 527 -11.46 7.81 21.97
C GLN A 527 -12.71 7.42 21.18
N ASP A 528 -12.78 7.82 19.92
CA ASP A 528 -13.87 7.50 18.99
C ASP A 528 -13.31 7.07 17.62
N PRO A 529 -12.74 5.84 17.52
CA PRO A 529 -12.12 5.36 16.28
C PRO A 529 -13.11 5.16 15.13
N PHE A 530 -14.41 5.13 15.43
CA PHE A 530 -15.48 4.93 14.44
C PHE A 530 -16.19 6.24 14.06
N GLU A 531 -15.69 7.38 14.50
CA GLU A 531 -16.25 8.72 14.21
C GLU A 531 -17.78 8.81 14.47
N ARG A 532 -18.23 8.21 15.58
CA ARG A 532 -19.65 8.22 15.96
C ARG A 532 -20.12 9.58 16.44
N THR A 533 -19.21 10.35 16.96
CA THR A 533 -19.40 11.75 17.39
C THR A 533 -18.42 12.65 16.62
N PRO A 534 -18.81 13.83 16.15
CA PRO A 534 -20.18 14.34 16.11
C PRO A 534 -20.94 13.77 14.90
N ASP A 535 -22.17 13.40 15.10
CA ASP A 535 -23.09 13.20 13.98
C ASP A 535 -23.96 14.46 13.83
N LEU A 536 -23.72 15.23 12.80
CA LEU A 536 -24.39 16.49 12.55
C LEU A 536 -25.80 16.34 11.95
N ARG A 537 -26.37 15.12 11.92
CA ARG A 537 -27.63 14.85 11.25
C ARG A 537 -28.70 14.24 12.14
N GLY A 538 -29.92 14.68 11.88
CA GLY A 538 -31.14 14.12 12.40
C GLY A 538 -31.23 14.19 13.92
N GLU A 539 -31.65 13.11 14.51
CA GLU A 539 -31.83 12.98 15.95
C GLU A 539 -30.58 13.28 16.77
N SER A 540 -29.41 13.09 16.18
CA SER A 540 -28.14 13.35 16.83
C SER A 540 -27.85 14.83 17.09
N LEU A 541 -28.43 15.75 16.32
CA LEU A 541 -28.39 17.18 16.63
C LEU A 541 -29.04 17.50 18.00
N ASN A 542 -30.10 16.79 18.34
CA ASN A 542 -30.71 16.88 19.65
C ASN A 542 -29.91 16.17 20.74
N ASN A 543 -29.12 15.16 20.41
CA ASN A 543 -28.25 14.40 21.31
C ASN A 543 -26.81 14.94 21.34
N MET A 544 -26.41 15.79 20.42
CA MET A 544 -25.19 16.59 20.53
C MET A 544 -25.30 17.61 21.68
N GLY A 545 -26.37 17.44 22.48
CA GLY A 545 -26.66 18.20 23.67
C GLY A 545 -25.41 18.70 24.31
N GLY A 546 -25.42 19.73 25.03
CA GLY A 546 -24.32 20.50 25.58
C GLY A 546 -22.97 19.85 25.76
N GLY A 547 -22.90 18.47 25.81
CA GLY A 547 -21.68 17.72 26.03
C GLY A 547 -20.62 17.90 24.96
N TYR A 548 -20.92 17.56 23.68
CA TYR A 548 -19.92 17.70 22.63
C TYR A 548 -19.52 19.14 22.34
N MET A 549 -20.50 20.05 22.15
CA MET A 549 -20.23 21.43 21.79
C MET A 549 -19.71 22.25 22.97
N ASN A 550 -20.29 22.07 24.17
CA ASN A 550 -19.97 22.87 25.33
C ASN A 550 -18.81 22.31 26.18
N ASP A 551 -18.46 21.08 26.02
CA ASP A 551 -17.37 20.42 26.76
C ASP A 551 -16.20 20.06 25.84
N PHE A 552 -16.32 18.99 25.03
CA PHE A 552 -15.21 18.48 24.21
C PHE A 552 -14.71 19.53 23.20
N MET A 553 -15.60 20.04 22.33
CA MET A 553 -15.19 20.96 21.26
C MET A 553 -14.68 22.29 21.82
N ALA A 554 -15.30 22.80 22.87
CA ALA A 554 -14.86 24.05 23.52
C ALA A 554 -13.46 23.93 24.12
N ARG A 555 -13.11 22.77 24.69
CA ARG A 555 -11.78 22.51 25.24
C ARG A 555 -10.72 22.28 24.16
N GLU A 556 -11.09 21.73 23.02
CA GLU A 556 -10.19 21.38 21.93
C GLU A 556 -10.12 22.45 20.82
N PHE A 557 -10.86 23.53 20.94
CA PHE A 557 -11.01 24.58 19.92
C PHE A 557 -9.67 25.22 19.49
N TRP A 558 -8.71 25.33 20.39
CA TRP A 558 -7.36 25.85 20.13
C TRP A 558 -6.61 25.07 19.06
N ARG A 559 -6.98 23.79 18.82
CA ARG A 559 -6.33 22.93 17.85
C ARG A 559 -6.53 23.39 16.40
N PHE A 560 -7.56 24.17 16.11
CA PHE A 560 -7.78 24.69 14.75
C PHE A 560 -6.62 25.54 14.24
N VAL A 561 -5.89 26.21 15.10
CA VAL A 561 -4.69 26.97 14.72
C VAL A 561 -3.58 26.04 14.19
N MET A 562 -3.45 24.84 14.77
CA MET A 562 -2.47 23.87 14.32
C MET A 562 -2.83 23.32 12.93
N VAL A 563 -4.09 22.96 12.69
CA VAL A 563 -4.57 22.48 11.39
C VAL A 563 -4.27 23.46 10.28
N GLN A 564 -4.54 24.75 10.52
CA GLN A 564 -4.24 25.80 9.53
C GLN A 564 -2.78 25.81 9.12
N LYS A 565 -1.83 25.57 10.05
CA LYS A 565 -0.40 25.50 9.74
C LYS A 565 -0.05 24.30 8.85
N TYR A 566 -0.64 23.13 9.10
CA TYR A 566 -0.43 21.93 8.27
C TYR A 566 -0.99 22.14 6.85
N VAL A 567 -2.22 22.67 6.74
CA VAL A 567 -2.83 22.98 5.44
C VAL A 567 -2.04 24.06 4.69
N GLN A 568 -1.56 25.08 5.39
CA GLN A 568 -0.70 26.12 4.80
C GLN A 568 0.61 25.51 4.27
N LYS A 569 1.27 24.63 5.03
CA LYS A 569 2.50 23.93 4.59
C LYS A 569 2.24 23.12 3.33
N LEU A 570 1.13 22.37 3.27
CA LEU A 570 0.74 21.63 2.06
C LEU A 570 0.52 22.57 0.87
N ALA A 571 -0.24 23.66 1.06
CA ALA A 571 -0.53 24.64 0.01
C ALA A 571 0.77 25.30 -0.52
N MET A 572 1.70 25.67 0.36
CA MET A 572 2.99 26.23 -0.03
C MET A 572 3.81 25.21 -0.84
N SER A 573 3.82 23.92 -0.45
CA SER A 573 4.51 22.90 -1.21
C SER A 573 3.92 22.68 -2.62
N ALA A 574 2.62 22.94 -2.81
CA ALA A 574 1.98 22.86 -4.12
C ALA A 574 2.30 24.07 -5.04
N ILE A 575 2.77 25.18 -4.46
CA ILE A 575 3.33 26.31 -5.23
C ILE A 575 4.72 25.95 -5.78
N ASP A 576 5.56 25.36 -4.94
CA ASP A 576 6.93 24.98 -5.32
C ASP A 576 6.96 23.77 -6.26
N TYR A 577 5.99 22.85 -6.09
CA TYR A 577 5.79 21.64 -6.88
C TYR A 577 4.33 21.57 -7.34
N PRO A 578 3.98 22.28 -8.42
CA PRO A 578 2.61 22.35 -8.91
C PRO A 578 2.11 20.98 -9.42
N PRO A 579 0.80 20.76 -9.44
CA PRO A 579 0.20 19.56 -10.01
C PRO A 579 0.70 19.30 -11.43
N MET A 580 1.04 18.04 -11.73
CA MET A 580 1.59 17.63 -13.03
C MET A 580 0.55 17.65 -14.15
N GLN A 581 -0.73 17.56 -13.80
CA GLN A 581 -1.88 17.71 -14.70
C GLN A 581 -3.10 18.19 -13.91
N ALA A 582 -4.14 18.61 -14.63
CA ALA A 582 -5.42 18.96 -14.02
C ALA A 582 -6.01 17.76 -13.27
N PRO A 583 -6.66 17.99 -12.12
CA PRO A 583 -7.22 16.90 -11.33
C PRO A 583 -8.37 16.20 -12.05
N ALA A 584 -8.37 14.86 -12.02
CA ALA A 584 -9.48 14.06 -12.51
C ALA A 584 -10.75 14.32 -11.68
N THR A 585 -11.90 14.42 -12.32
CA THR A 585 -13.19 14.71 -11.65
C THR A 585 -14.37 14.28 -12.49
N PHE A 586 -15.45 13.86 -11.83
CA PHE A 586 -16.78 13.68 -12.45
C PHE A 586 -17.62 14.96 -12.44
N ASN A 587 -17.11 16.05 -11.88
CA ASN A 587 -17.85 17.30 -11.77
C ASN A 587 -17.84 18.04 -13.12
N LEU A 588 -19.02 18.18 -13.75
CA LEU A 588 -19.17 18.86 -15.04
C LEU A 588 -18.72 20.34 -15.02
N GLN A 589 -18.81 21.02 -13.86
CA GLN A 589 -18.31 22.38 -13.74
C GLN A 589 -16.77 22.43 -13.85
N ALA A 590 -16.09 21.46 -13.28
CA ALA A 590 -14.63 21.35 -13.41
C ALA A 590 -14.24 20.99 -14.84
N VAL A 591 -14.99 20.13 -15.53
CA VAL A 591 -14.81 19.84 -16.96
C VAL A 591 -14.98 21.11 -17.79
N LYS A 592 -16.03 21.90 -17.50
CA LYS A 592 -16.24 23.20 -18.16
C LYS A 592 -15.05 24.14 -17.95
N ALA A 593 -14.55 24.27 -16.73
CA ALA A 593 -13.38 25.10 -16.43
C ALA A 593 -12.11 24.63 -17.17
N GLN A 594 -11.90 23.34 -17.32
CA GLN A 594 -10.81 22.78 -18.12
C GLN A 594 -10.96 23.13 -19.60
N VAL A 595 -12.17 23.03 -20.16
CA VAL A 595 -12.45 23.41 -21.55
C VAL A 595 -12.20 24.91 -21.77
N GLU A 596 -12.65 25.77 -20.87
CA GLU A 596 -12.42 27.21 -20.91
C GLU A 596 -10.92 27.57 -20.87
N GLU A 597 -10.14 26.84 -20.05
CA GLU A 597 -8.69 27.02 -19.97
C GLU A 597 -7.99 26.57 -21.28
N MET A 598 -8.38 25.42 -21.83
CA MET A 598 -7.86 24.96 -23.14
C MET A 598 -8.20 25.94 -24.28
N MET A 599 -9.41 26.51 -24.27
CA MET A 599 -9.80 27.53 -25.27
C MET A 599 -8.93 28.77 -25.16
N LYS A 600 -8.65 29.27 -23.95
CA LYS A 600 -7.74 30.42 -23.73
C LYS A 600 -6.33 30.15 -24.22
N GLN A 601 -5.83 28.91 -24.01
CA GLN A 601 -4.50 28.52 -24.52
C GLN A 601 -4.45 28.46 -26.07
N HIS A 602 -5.56 28.10 -26.70
CA HIS A 602 -5.65 28.09 -28.17
C HIS A 602 -5.85 29.50 -28.77
N GLU A 603 -6.53 30.40 -28.09
CA GLU A 603 -6.70 31.79 -28.54
C GLU A 603 -5.41 32.63 -28.38
N GLY A 604 -4.45 32.16 -27.55
CA GLY A 604 -3.16 32.82 -27.33
C GLY A 604 -2.03 32.36 -28.25
N GLN A 605 -2.30 31.44 -29.17
CA GLN A 605 -1.38 31.00 -30.25
C GLN A 605 -1.79 31.58 -31.58
#